data_356661d801a3e75c5fbe0905b0f1a614
#
_entry.id   356661d801a3e75c5fbe0905b0f1a614
#
_cell.length_a   1.000
_cell.length_b   1.000
_cell.length_c   1.000
_cell.angle_alpha   90.00
_cell.angle_beta   90.00
_cell.angle_gamma   90.00
#
_symmetry.space_group_name_H-M   'P 1'
#
loop_
_entity.id
_entity.type
_entity.pdbx_description
1 polymer ?
#
loop_
_entity_poly.entity_id
_entity_poly.type
_entity_poly.pdbx_seq_one_letter_code
_entity_poly.pdbx_strand_id
1 'polypeptide(L)'
;MIEALVADTHFNDSTRVICPFCTPDRRKQNLKDMTLTRKDDGAVVYHCHHCYASGSVQPKETKLSVVPAQSIVSNRLTFQHYQWLKSRGISEITADSMKLFSAEKFFSRLSKPTQAVGFPYYRNGALVSAKYRSIEAKDFTQDAGGAHDFFGIDKVEKGQPLIIVEGEMDCLTAIEAGIKNVVSVPGGAPVKVADGKVLPTEDKKFGFVWNAREIIDAAPYVVLATDQDGPGQALAEELARRIGKEKCRLAKFAWKDLNDAWLDDDPTAELEPVERLNKIIEDAEPYPINGISEATAYADKINDLYSKGTGKGFSTGYPSIDNLHTIAPGQMTVVTGYPSSGKSNFVDQLMVNLARDNDWKFAICSFENQPEVHITHLMELYTFQSFYEGRDRMSKQVSDDAFKWVNEHFLFIDTNGEEPSTLDSILTRARAAVKRMGVRGLVIDPYNYIEMPGSDKTETNAIS
;
A
#
# COMPACT_ATOMS: atom_id res chain seq x y z
N MET A 1 -9.99 22.64 12.53
CA MET A 1 -9.88 21.36 13.27
C MET A 1 -11.04 20.43 12.94
N ILE A 2 -12.30 20.79 13.25
CA ILE A 2 -13.47 19.93 12.93
C ILE A 2 -13.74 19.83 11.43
N GLU A 3 -13.55 20.90 10.68
CA GLU A 3 -13.68 20.90 9.22
C GLU A 3 -12.70 19.94 8.53
N ALA A 4 -11.46 19.88 9.02
CA ALA A 4 -10.46 18.93 8.53
C ALA A 4 -10.85 17.49 8.86
N LEU A 5 -11.35 17.23 10.07
CA LEU A 5 -11.83 15.91 10.46
C LEU A 5 -13.02 15.45 9.59
N VAL A 6 -13.97 16.35 9.32
CA VAL A 6 -15.13 16.05 8.45
C VAL A 6 -14.70 15.79 7.01
N ALA A 7 -13.71 16.55 6.51
CA ALA A 7 -13.16 16.34 5.17
C ALA A 7 -12.38 15.02 5.03
N ASP A 8 -11.72 14.57 6.12
CA ASP A 8 -10.88 13.37 6.14
C ASP A 8 -11.66 12.08 6.44
N THR A 9 -12.95 12.20 6.82
CA THR A 9 -13.78 11.06 7.21
C THR A 9 -14.80 10.72 6.13
N HIS A 10 -14.68 9.51 5.56
CA HIS A 10 -15.64 9.00 4.58
C HIS A 10 -16.79 8.27 5.28
N PHE A 11 -18.01 8.70 5.03
CA PHE A 11 -19.24 8.05 5.50
C PHE A 11 -20.44 8.53 4.70
N ASN A 12 -21.44 7.67 4.54
CA ASN A 12 -22.67 8.02 3.82
C ASN A 12 -23.65 8.80 4.73
N ASP A 13 -24.18 8.14 5.75
CA ASP A 13 -25.21 8.72 6.61
C ASP A 13 -24.66 9.21 7.95
N SER A 14 -23.98 8.34 8.70
CA SER A 14 -23.35 8.69 9.96
C SER A 14 -22.15 7.81 10.30
N THR A 15 -21.19 8.34 11.10
CA THR A 15 -20.04 7.60 11.57
C THR A 15 -19.58 8.10 12.94
N ARG A 16 -18.78 7.29 13.66
CA ARG A 16 -18.14 7.71 14.90
C ARG A 16 -16.65 7.93 14.71
N VAL A 17 -16.15 9.05 15.21
CA VAL A 17 -14.76 9.47 15.12
C VAL A 17 -14.20 9.88 16.48
N ILE A 18 -12.88 10.00 16.56
CA ILE A 18 -12.18 10.55 17.74
C ILE A 18 -12.47 12.04 17.83
N CYS A 19 -12.90 12.52 19.00
CA CYS A 19 -13.22 13.93 19.19
C CYS A 19 -11.95 14.78 19.22
N PRO A 20 -11.77 15.76 18.33
CA PRO A 20 -10.58 16.60 18.32
C PRO A 20 -10.54 17.65 19.47
N PHE A 21 -11.68 17.89 20.13
CA PHE A 21 -11.78 18.91 21.20
C PHE A 21 -11.38 18.40 22.57
N CYS A 22 -11.68 17.12 22.90
CA CYS A 22 -11.43 16.60 24.25
C CYS A 22 -10.42 15.45 24.29
N THR A 23 -10.01 14.90 23.15
CA THR A 23 -9.07 13.78 23.13
C THR A 23 -7.65 14.13 23.61
N PRO A 24 -7.09 15.34 23.32
CA PRO A 24 -5.76 15.69 23.78
C PRO A 24 -5.59 15.61 25.31
N ASP A 25 -6.66 15.89 26.07
CA ASP A 25 -6.65 15.97 27.53
C ASP A 25 -7.10 14.68 28.22
N ARG A 26 -7.25 13.58 27.48
CA ARG A 26 -7.82 12.32 27.99
C ARG A 26 -6.78 11.23 28.20
N ARG A 27 -7.00 10.41 29.25
CA ARG A 27 -6.22 9.18 29.48
C ARG A 27 -6.40 8.12 28.37
N LYS A 28 -7.60 8.05 27.74
CA LYS A 28 -7.89 7.13 26.65
C LYS A 28 -8.13 7.90 25.35
N GLN A 29 -7.12 8.02 24.51
CA GLN A 29 -7.13 8.84 23.31
C GLN A 29 -7.75 8.16 22.08
N ASN A 30 -8.07 6.86 22.15
CA ASN A 30 -8.57 6.07 20.99
C ASN A 30 -10.11 5.89 20.96
N LEU A 31 -10.84 6.52 21.90
CA LEU A 31 -12.30 6.38 21.95
C LEU A 31 -12.99 7.25 20.90
N LYS A 32 -13.85 6.62 20.08
CA LYS A 32 -14.65 7.29 19.04
C LYS A 32 -15.97 7.79 19.64
N ASP A 33 -15.93 8.89 20.38
CA ASP A 33 -17.07 9.44 21.10
C ASP A 33 -17.80 10.58 20.37
N MET A 34 -17.31 11.01 19.22
CA MET A 34 -17.97 12.01 18.39
C MET A 34 -18.69 11.34 17.24
N THR A 35 -19.98 11.64 17.09
CA THR A 35 -20.79 11.22 15.93
C THR A 35 -20.79 12.35 14.89
N LEU A 36 -20.51 12.00 13.63
CA LEU A 36 -20.73 12.83 12.46
C LEU A 36 -21.95 12.32 11.73
N THR A 37 -22.88 13.18 11.36
CA THR A 37 -24.10 12.82 10.60
C THR A 37 -24.23 13.76 9.42
N ARG A 38 -24.36 13.20 8.21
CA ARG A 38 -24.60 13.96 6.98
C ARG A 38 -26.08 14.25 6.83
N LYS A 39 -26.43 15.48 6.50
CA LYS A 39 -27.79 15.93 6.19
C LYS A 39 -28.03 15.92 4.69
N ASP A 40 -29.30 15.96 4.28
CA ASP A 40 -29.72 15.95 2.87
C ASP A 40 -29.18 17.15 2.06
N ASP A 41 -28.90 18.27 2.73
CA ASP A 41 -28.29 19.47 2.15
C ASP A 41 -26.74 19.38 2.05
N GLY A 42 -26.16 18.23 2.41
CA GLY A 42 -24.72 17.99 2.41
C GLY A 42 -23.98 18.53 3.64
N ALA A 43 -24.63 19.25 4.54
CA ALA A 43 -24.06 19.68 5.80
C ALA A 43 -23.72 18.48 6.69
N VAL A 44 -22.62 18.55 7.43
CA VAL A 44 -22.27 17.53 8.41
C VAL A 44 -22.45 18.08 9.82
N VAL A 45 -23.39 17.51 10.56
CA VAL A 45 -23.62 17.82 11.98
C VAL A 45 -22.73 16.90 12.83
N TYR A 46 -22.10 17.46 13.84
CA TYR A 46 -21.30 16.68 14.78
C TYR A 46 -21.76 16.84 16.22
N HIS A 47 -21.64 15.77 16.99
CA HIS A 47 -21.92 15.77 18.44
C HIS A 47 -20.95 14.80 19.16
N CYS A 48 -20.27 15.29 20.17
CA CYS A 48 -19.42 14.46 21.03
C CYS A 48 -20.15 14.05 22.29
N HIS A 49 -20.29 12.75 22.52
CA HIS A 49 -20.99 12.18 23.70
C HIS A 49 -20.20 12.33 25.02
N HIS A 50 -18.93 12.76 24.95
CA HIS A 50 -18.11 12.96 26.14
C HIS A 50 -18.00 14.42 26.56
N CYS A 51 -17.64 15.34 25.67
CA CYS A 51 -17.47 16.76 26.02
C CYS A 51 -18.65 17.62 25.57
N TYR A 52 -19.68 17.03 24.97
CA TYR A 52 -20.88 17.68 24.45
C TYR A 52 -20.62 18.76 23.38
N ALA A 53 -19.41 18.84 22.85
CA ALA A 53 -19.12 19.71 21.72
C ALA A 53 -20.01 19.32 20.54
N SER A 54 -20.77 20.28 19.99
CA SER A 54 -21.70 20.06 18.88
C SER A 54 -21.68 21.26 17.94
N GLY A 55 -22.04 21.04 16.68
CA GLY A 55 -22.11 22.06 15.66
C GLY A 55 -22.36 21.48 14.28
N SER A 56 -22.23 22.31 13.25
CA SER A 56 -22.35 21.88 11.87
C SER A 56 -21.21 22.45 11.01
N VAL A 57 -20.80 21.67 10.02
CA VAL A 57 -19.86 22.05 8.98
C VAL A 57 -20.63 22.10 7.68
N GLN A 58 -20.75 23.28 7.08
CA GLN A 58 -21.39 23.44 5.77
C GLN A 58 -20.44 22.96 4.67
N PRO A 59 -20.96 22.35 3.58
CA PRO A 59 -20.15 22.09 2.41
C PRO A 59 -19.60 23.44 1.90
N LYS A 60 -18.27 23.54 1.73
CA LYS A 60 -17.70 24.71 1.07
C LYS A 60 -18.18 24.72 -0.37
N GLU A 61 -19.08 25.64 -0.70
CA GLU A 61 -19.36 25.98 -2.09
C GLU A 61 -18.03 26.44 -2.72
N THR A 62 -17.45 25.59 -3.56
CA THR A 62 -16.36 26.01 -4.43
C THR A 62 -17.00 26.95 -5.44
N LYS A 63 -16.84 28.27 -5.25
CA LYS A 63 -17.25 29.24 -6.28
C LYS A 63 -16.46 28.88 -7.53
N LEU A 64 -17.13 28.29 -8.50
CA LEU A 64 -16.60 28.06 -9.83
C LEU A 64 -16.20 29.41 -10.39
N SER A 65 -14.92 29.62 -10.64
CA SER A 65 -14.49 30.76 -11.46
C SER A 65 -14.93 30.48 -12.89
N VAL A 66 -16.08 30.99 -13.26
CA VAL A 66 -16.54 30.90 -14.64
C VAL A 66 -15.63 31.80 -15.47
N VAL A 67 -14.89 31.21 -16.40
CA VAL A 67 -14.13 31.99 -17.39
C VAL A 67 -15.14 32.79 -18.20
N PRO A 68 -14.98 34.12 -18.31
CA PRO A 68 -15.91 34.90 -19.13
C PRO A 68 -15.98 34.34 -20.54
N ALA A 69 -17.14 34.01 -21.02
CA ALA A 69 -17.41 33.37 -22.30
C ALA A 69 -16.92 34.15 -23.55
N GLN A 70 -16.38 35.35 -23.36
CA GLN A 70 -15.98 36.25 -24.46
C GLN A 70 -14.74 35.82 -25.25
N SER A 71 -13.92 34.89 -24.78
CA SER A 71 -12.71 34.45 -25.50
C SER A 71 -12.84 33.11 -26.27
N ILE A 72 -13.94 32.39 -26.12
CA ILE A 72 -14.11 31.05 -26.70
C ILE A 72 -15.30 31.00 -27.70
N VAL A 73 -15.64 32.12 -28.26
CA VAL A 73 -16.75 32.17 -29.20
C VAL A 73 -16.41 31.57 -30.55
N SER A 74 -17.02 30.45 -30.87
CA SER A 74 -17.40 29.96 -32.20
C SER A 74 -16.32 29.50 -33.19
N ASN A 75 -15.07 29.23 -32.79
CA ASN A 75 -14.14 28.68 -33.75
C ASN A 75 -14.26 27.14 -33.80
N ARG A 76 -15.04 26.66 -34.78
CA ARG A 76 -14.95 25.23 -35.15
C ARG A 76 -13.48 24.89 -35.45
N LEU A 77 -13.13 23.61 -35.34
CA LEU A 77 -11.82 23.16 -35.79
C LEU A 77 -11.56 23.54 -37.25
N THR A 78 -10.37 24.05 -37.54
CA THR A 78 -9.94 24.27 -38.92
C THR A 78 -9.61 22.93 -39.57
N PHE A 79 -9.59 22.90 -40.92
CA PHE A 79 -9.18 21.70 -41.66
C PHE A 79 -7.82 21.17 -41.22
N GLN A 80 -6.85 22.08 -40.96
CA GLN A 80 -5.52 21.69 -40.50
C GLN A 80 -5.57 20.97 -39.13
N HIS A 81 -6.38 21.43 -38.20
CA HIS A 81 -6.54 20.81 -36.88
C HIS A 81 -7.24 19.45 -36.97
N TYR A 82 -8.25 19.29 -37.85
CA TYR A 82 -8.83 17.99 -38.12
C TYR A 82 -7.83 17.00 -38.74
N GLN A 83 -6.99 17.44 -39.69
CA GLN A 83 -5.94 16.59 -40.24
C GLN A 83 -4.92 16.17 -39.18
N TRP A 84 -4.55 17.07 -38.28
CA TRP A 84 -3.66 16.74 -37.17
C TRP A 84 -4.32 15.74 -36.22
N LEU A 85 -5.59 15.91 -35.83
CA LEU A 85 -6.33 14.96 -35.00
C LEU A 85 -6.44 13.60 -35.72
N LYS A 86 -6.73 13.58 -36.99
CA LYS A 86 -6.77 12.35 -37.80
C LYS A 86 -5.44 11.62 -37.83
N SER A 87 -4.31 12.33 -37.88
CA SER A 87 -2.98 11.71 -37.76
C SER A 87 -2.72 11.08 -36.38
N ARG A 88 -3.53 11.44 -35.37
CA ARG A 88 -3.55 10.86 -34.05
C ARG A 88 -4.67 9.82 -33.88
N GLY A 89 -5.32 9.42 -34.98
CA GLY A 89 -6.40 8.44 -34.98
C GLY A 89 -7.73 8.94 -34.43
N ILE A 90 -7.95 10.26 -34.31
CA ILE A 90 -9.17 10.84 -33.79
C ILE A 90 -10.04 11.37 -34.95
N SER A 91 -11.30 10.90 -35.01
CA SER A 91 -12.28 11.33 -36.01
C SER A 91 -12.84 12.71 -35.73
N GLU A 92 -13.43 13.32 -36.77
CA GLU A 92 -14.20 14.57 -36.65
C GLU A 92 -15.37 14.41 -35.68
N ILE A 93 -16.02 13.23 -35.68
CA ILE A 93 -17.15 12.92 -34.82
C ILE A 93 -16.74 13.03 -33.34
N THR A 94 -15.64 12.40 -32.97
CA THR A 94 -15.12 12.46 -31.62
C THR A 94 -14.70 13.86 -31.23
N ALA A 95 -13.96 14.57 -32.11
CA ALA A 95 -13.54 15.94 -31.89
C ALA A 95 -14.72 16.90 -31.66
N ASP A 96 -15.74 16.81 -32.49
CA ASP A 96 -16.96 17.65 -32.39
C ASP A 96 -17.76 17.28 -31.15
N SER A 97 -17.88 15.99 -30.84
CA SER A 97 -18.57 15.51 -29.64
C SER A 97 -17.97 16.10 -28.37
N MET A 98 -16.66 16.25 -28.32
CA MET A 98 -15.92 16.85 -27.21
C MET A 98 -15.78 18.35 -27.31
N LYS A 99 -16.40 18.97 -28.33
CA LYS A 99 -16.43 20.42 -28.60
C LYS A 99 -15.04 21.02 -28.69
N LEU A 100 -14.09 20.28 -29.29
CA LEU A 100 -12.75 20.83 -29.56
C LEU A 100 -12.85 22.02 -30.50
N PHE A 101 -11.91 22.96 -30.38
CA PHE A 101 -11.95 24.18 -31.16
C PHE A 101 -10.55 24.65 -31.55
N SER A 102 -10.48 25.48 -32.57
CA SER A 102 -9.23 26.11 -33.01
C SER A 102 -8.98 27.42 -32.27
N ALA A 103 -7.75 27.63 -31.85
CA ALA A 103 -7.32 28.87 -31.22
C ALA A 103 -5.89 29.24 -31.64
N GLU A 104 -5.54 30.50 -31.49
CA GLU A 104 -4.16 30.97 -31.53
C GLU A 104 -3.75 31.36 -30.12
N LYS A 105 -2.67 30.77 -29.62
CA LYS A 105 -2.16 31.00 -28.27
C LYS A 105 -0.66 31.15 -28.26
N PHE A 106 -0.16 31.93 -27.31
CA PHE A 106 1.26 32.05 -27.05
C PHE A 106 1.78 30.84 -26.31
N PHE A 107 2.83 30.23 -26.81
CA PHE A 107 3.52 29.09 -26.21
C PHE A 107 4.92 29.46 -25.79
N SER A 108 5.21 29.28 -24.50
CA SER A 108 6.48 29.72 -23.91
C SER A 108 7.72 29.05 -24.54
N ARG A 109 7.61 27.75 -24.87
CA ARG A 109 8.72 27.01 -25.52
C ARG A 109 8.99 27.48 -26.93
N LEU A 110 7.93 27.81 -27.65
CA LEU A 110 8.02 28.30 -29.04
C LEU A 110 8.30 29.80 -29.08
N SER A 111 8.12 30.51 -27.97
CA SER A 111 8.29 32.00 -27.85
C SER A 111 7.50 32.80 -28.90
N LYS A 112 6.39 32.28 -29.39
CA LYS A 112 5.52 32.90 -30.39
C LYS A 112 4.06 32.43 -30.24
N PRO A 113 3.09 33.22 -30.75
CA PRO A 113 1.75 32.75 -30.99
C PRO A 113 1.74 31.63 -32.03
N THR A 114 0.94 30.60 -31.81
CA THR A 114 0.90 29.42 -32.68
C THR A 114 -0.51 28.88 -32.74
N GLN A 115 -0.87 28.26 -33.87
CA GLN A 115 -2.14 27.56 -34.00
C GLN A 115 -2.20 26.37 -33.02
N ALA A 116 -3.33 26.23 -32.38
CA ALA A 116 -3.53 25.25 -31.32
C ALA A 116 -4.92 24.63 -31.35
N VAL A 117 -4.99 23.36 -30.96
CA VAL A 117 -6.25 22.70 -30.61
C VAL A 117 -6.57 23.05 -29.16
N GLY A 118 -7.79 23.59 -28.95
CA GLY A 118 -8.36 23.87 -27.64
C GLY A 118 -9.19 22.68 -27.13
N PHE A 119 -8.91 22.25 -25.89
CA PHE A 119 -9.63 21.24 -25.16
C PHE A 119 -10.47 21.92 -24.07
N PRO A 120 -11.79 22.03 -24.26
CA PRO A 120 -12.65 22.73 -23.29
C PRO A 120 -13.00 21.82 -22.11
N TYR A 121 -12.93 22.37 -20.92
CA TYR A 121 -13.33 21.71 -19.66
C TYR A 121 -14.70 22.25 -19.25
N TYR A 122 -15.65 21.35 -19.14
CA TYR A 122 -17.02 21.67 -18.75
C TYR A 122 -17.34 21.08 -17.37
N ARG A 123 -18.18 21.80 -16.63
CA ARG A 123 -18.82 21.31 -15.42
C ARG A 123 -20.28 21.79 -15.40
N ASN A 124 -21.22 20.85 -15.27
CA ASN A 124 -22.67 21.13 -15.29
C ASN A 124 -23.10 21.98 -16.51
N GLY A 125 -22.56 21.68 -17.68
CA GLY A 125 -22.83 22.42 -18.93
C GLY A 125 -22.10 23.76 -19.09
N ALA A 126 -21.42 24.24 -18.03
CA ALA A 126 -20.67 25.50 -18.08
C ALA A 126 -19.21 25.27 -18.42
N LEU A 127 -18.63 26.09 -19.32
CA LEU A 127 -17.22 26.11 -19.60
C LEU A 127 -16.47 26.71 -18.41
N VAL A 128 -15.55 25.94 -17.80
CA VAL A 128 -14.80 26.32 -16.59
C VAL A 128 -13.33 26.54 -16.82
N SER A 129 -12.77 25.97 -17.90
CA SER A 129 -11.37 26.15 -18.31
C SER A 129 -11.17 25.67 -19.75
N ALA A 130 -10.05 26.02 -20.37
CA ALA A 130 -9.59 25.42 -21.60
C ALA A 130 -8.08 25.24 -21.57
N LYS A 131 -7.61 24.09 -22.08
CA LYS A 131 -6.21 23.77 -22.29
C LYS A 131 -5.93 23.76 -23.79
N TYR A 132 -4.77 24.20 -24.18
CA TYR A 132 -4.40 24.35 -25.58
C TYR A 132 -3.14 23.58 -25.87
N ARG A 133 -3.11 22.87 -26.99
CA ARG A 133 -1.94 22.15 -27.47
C ARG A 133 -1.55 22.68 -28.86
N SER A 134 -0.28 23.09 -29.01
CA SER A 134 0.25 23.46 -30.30
C SER A 134 0.33 22.24 -31.23
N ILE A 135 -0.02 22.44 -32.49
CA ILE A 135 0.14 21.41 -33.53
C ILE A 135 1.56 21.44 -34.17
N GLU A 136 2.35 22.50 -33.94
CA GLU A 136 3.74 22.61 -34.45
C GLU A 136 4.72 21.83 -33.59
N ALA A 137 4.49 21.79 -32.27
CA ALA A 137 5.34 21.06 -31.30
C ALA A 137 4.52 20.58 -30.09
N LYS A 138 5.07 19.62 -29.35
CA LYS A 138 4.44 19.16 -28.10
C LYS A 138 4.64 20.22 -27.01
N ASP A 139 3.80 21.26 -27.05
CA ASP A 139 3.76 22.31 -26.06
C ASP A 139 2.30 22.62 -25.66
N PHE A 140 2.07 22.99 -24.41
CA PHE A 140 0.77 23.18 -23.82
C PHE A 140 0.68 24.51 -23.08
N THR A 141 -0.49 25.13 -23.13
CA THR A 141 -0.83 26.28 -22.29
C THR A 141 -2.27 26.16 -21.83
N GLN A 142 -2.64 26.84 -20.74
CA GLN A 142 -3.98 26.80 -20.18
C GLN A 142 -4.42 28.21 -19.81
N ASP A 143 -5.73 28.47 -19.83
CA ASP A 143 -6.28 29.77 -19.43
C ASP A 143 -5.99 30.03 -17.94
N ALA A 144 -5.52 31.24 -17.64
CA ALA A 144 -5.21 31.64 -16.27
C ALA A 144 -6.50 31.71 -15.43
N GLY A 145 -6.46 31.16 -14.21
CA GLY A 145 -7.61 31.18 -13.29
C GLY A 145 -8.75 30.22 -13.64
N GLY A 146 -8.57 29.35 -14.64
CA GLY A 146 -9.53 28.28 -14.95
C GLY A 146 -9.67 27.29 -13.81
N ALA A 147 -10.84 26.69 -13.66
CA ALA A 147 -11.08 25.65 -12.69
C ALA A 147 -10.23 24.40 -12.99
N HIS A 148 -9.67 23.81 -11.95
CA HIS A 148 -8.99 22.51 -12.04
C HIS A 148 -10.03 21.40 -11.99
N ASP A 149 -10.31 20.80 -13.14
CA ASP A 149 -11.28 19.73 -13.31
C ASP A 149 -10.77 18.64 -14.22
N PHE A 150 -11.38 17.45 -14.18
CA PHE A 150 -11.12 16.44 -15.20
C PHE A 150 -11.67 16.88 -16.56
N PHE A 151 -10.91 16.66 -17.61
CA PHE A 151 -11.43 16.77 -18.98
C PHE A 151 -12.43 15.64 -19.24
N GLY A 152 -13.59 15.98 -19.81
CA GLY A 152 -14.65 15.01 -20.12
C GLY A 152 -15.61 14.71 -18.96
N ILE A 153 -15.41 15.26 -17.76
CA ILE A 153 -16.21 14.95 -16.56
C ILE A 153 -17.72 15.19 -16.74
N ASP A 154 -18.09 16.16 -17.57
CA ASP A 154 -19.49 16.55 -17.83
C ASP A 154 -20.27 15.50 -18.64
N LYS A 155 -19.56 14.53 -19.22
CA LYS A 155 -20.15 13.42 -19.99
C LYS A 155 -20.23 12.10 -19.24
N VAL A 156 -19.76 12.07 -18.01
CA VAL A 156 -19.73 10.88 -17.18
C VAL A 156 -21.12 10.55 -16.65
N GLU A 157 -21.56 9.32 -16.83
CA GLU A 157 -22.77 8.76 -16.25
C GLU A 157 -22.50 8.26 -14.83
N LYS A 158 -23.20 8.79 -13.83
CA LYS A 158 -23.08 8.34 -12.44
C LYS A 158 -23.47 6.86 -12.28
N GLY A 159 -22.76 6.17 -11.40
CA GLY A 159 -23.05 4.77 -11.07
C GLY A 159 -22.44 3.76 -12.07
N GLN A 160 -21.71 4.21 -13.06
CA GLN A 160 -20.94 3.40 -13.98
C GLN A 160 -19.44 3.44 -13.62
N PRO A 161 -18.63 2.45 -14.01
CA PRO A 161 -17.17 2.51 -13.84
C PRO A 161 -16.59 3.78 -14.45
N LEU A 162 -15.62 4.39 -13.75
CA LEU A 162 -14.93 5.59 -14.22
C LEU A 162 -13.52 5.21 -14.67
N ILE A 163 -13.12 5.64 -15.85
CA ILE A 163 -11.78 5.46 -16.39
C ILE A 163 -11.03 6.78 -16.32
N ILE A 164 -9.85 6.81 -15.68
CA ILE A 164 -8.99 7.99 -15.58
C ILE A 164 -7.71 7.73 -16.35
N VAL A 165 -7.44 8.59 -17.35
CA VAL A 165 -6.22 8.58 -18.16
C VAL A 165 -5.36 9.83 -17.89
N GLU A 166 -4.11 9.85 -18.38
CA GLU A 166 -3.21 10.97 -18.12
C GLU A 166 -3.51 12.19 -19.01
N GLY A 167 -3.66 11.98 -20.32
CA GLY A 167 -3.76 13.05 -21.30
C GLY A 167 -5.12 13.20 -21.96
N GLU A 168 -5.42 14.40 -22.47
CA GLU A 168 -6.64 14.64 -23.24
C GLU A 168 -6.67 13.79 -24.52
N MET A 169 -5.51 13.50 -25.12
CA MET A 169 -5.42 12.65 -26.30
C MET A 169 -5.81 11.21 -25.97
N ASP A 170 -5.37 10.67 -24.83
CA ASP A 170 -5.75 9.33 -24.39
C ASP A 170 -7.25 9.24 -24.08
N CYS A 171 -7.80 10.31 -23.51
CA CYS A 171 -9.26 10.42 -23.30
C CYS A 171 -10.02 10.39 -24.63
N LEU A 172 -9.58 11.18 -25.64
CA LEU A 172 -10.17 11.16 -26.98
C LEU A 172 -10.02 9.80 -27.66
N THR A 173 -8.88 9.16 -27.51
CA THR A 173 -8.59 7.83 -28.06
C THR A 173 -9.52 6.79 -27.45
N ALA A 174 -9.72 6.81 -26.14
CA ALA A 174 -10.65 5.89 -25.49
C ALA A 174 -12.11 6.13 -25.98
N ILE A 175 -12.52 7.39 -26.16
CA ILE A 175 -13.83 7.74 -26.71
C ILE A 175 -13.96 7.24 -28.16
N GLU A 176 -12.93 7.39 -28.99
CA GLU A 176 -12.88 6.89 -30.37
C GLU A 176 -13.06 5.36 -30.43
N ALA A 177 -12.47 4.64 -29.48
CA ALA A 177 -12.67 3.20 -29.33
C ALA A 177 -14.04 2.80 -28.75
N GLY A 178 -14.93 3.78 -28.47
CA GLY A 178 -16.26 3.53 -27.93
C GLY A 178 -16.30 3.33 -26.40
N ILE A 179 -15.19 3.54 -25.71
CA ILE A 179 -15.11 3.45 -24.25
C ILE A 179 -15.83 4.66 -23.65
N LYS A 180 -16.80 4.38 -22.77
CA LYS A 180 -17.57 5.41 -22.06
C LYS A 180 -16.96 5.74 -20.69
N ASN A 181 -17.42 6.84 -20.09
CA ASN A 181 -17.03 7.26 -18.75
C ASN A 181 -15.52 7.41 -18.57
N VAL A 182 -14.85 7.95 -19.57
CA VAL A 182 -13.42 8.24 -19.55
C VAL A 182 -13.17 9.73 -19.34
N VAL A 183 -12.20 10.03 -18.47
CA VAL A 183 -11.77 11.40 -18.16
C VAL A 183 -10.24 11.47 -18.13
N SER A 184 -9.67 12.66 -18.40
CA SER A 184 -8.24 12.85 -18.21
C SER A 184 -7.94 13.89 -17.13
N VAL A 185 -6.74 13.77 -16.51
CA VAL A 185 -6.30 14.75 -15.52
C VAL A 185 -5.96 16.09 -16.20
N PRO A 186 -6.21 17.25 -15.56
CA PRO A 186 -5.97 18.56 -16.15
C PRO A 186 -4.48 18.94 -16.26
N GLY A 187 -3.66 18.35 -15.41
CA GLY A 187 -2.21 18.62 -15.35
C GLY A 187 -1.39 17.38 -15.66
N GLY A 188 -0.13 17.56 -16.01
CA GLY A 188 0.78 16.43 -16.23
C GLY A 188 1.03 15.62 -14.95
N ALA A 189 1.55 14.41 -15.15
CA ALA A 189 1.92 13.51 -14.06
C ALA A 189 2.98 14.12 -13.12
N PRO A 190 2.96 13.79 -11.83
CA PRO A 190 4.02 14.16 -10.91
C PRO A 190 5.29 13.35 -11.20
N VAL A 191 6.46 13.94 -10.99
CA VAL A 191 7.74 13.23 -11.16
C VAL A 191 7.89 12.10 -10.12
N LYS A 192 7.32 12.30 -8.93
CA LYS A 192 7.32 11.31 -7.83
C LYS A 192 6.08 11.44 -6.97
N VAL A 193 5.77 10.39 -6.24
CA VAL A 193 4.71 10.38 -5.23
C VAL A 193 5.07 11.34 -4.08
N ALA A 194 4.09 12.10 -3.61
CA ALA A 194 4.29 13.03 -2.49
C ALA A 194 4.43 12.28 -1.15
N ASP A 195 5.30 12.78 -0.29
CA ASP A 195 5.46 12.25 1.07
C ASP A 195 4.29 12.69 1.97
N GLY A 196 3.83 11.77 2.83
CA GLY A 196 2.81 12.05 3.85
C GLY A 196 1.37 12.11 3.34
N LYS A 197 0.43 12.42 4.24
CA LYS A 197 -0.99 12.62 3.92
C LYS A 197 -1.22 14.06 3.47
N VAL A 198 -1.94 14.23 2.38
CA VAL A 198 -2.38 15.55 1.90
C VAL A 198 -3.85 15.73 2.29
N LEU A 199 -4.16 16.82 2.97
CA LEU A 199 -5.54 17.16 3.32
C LEU A 199 -6.28 17.68 2.08
N PRO A 200 -7.55 17.29 1.85
CA PRO A 200 -8.33 17.74 0.70
C PRO A 200 -8.35 19.27 0.50
N THR A 201 -8.36 20.02 1.60
CA THR A 201 -8.38 21.48 1.60
C THR A 201 -7.06 22.13 1.19
N GLU A 202 -5.94 21.38 1.27
CA GLU A 202 -4.59 21.84 0.96
C GLU A 202 -4.08 21.30 -0.38
N ASP A 203 -4.78 20.34 -0.95
CA ASP A 203 -4.39 19.60 -2.15
C ASP A 203 -4.71 20.36 -3.45
N LYS A 204 -4.02 21.46 -3.65
CA LYS A 204 -4.24 22.32 -4.84
C LYS A 204 -3.95 21.59 -6.15
N LYS A 205 -2.95 20.71 -6.17
CA LYS A 205 -2.53 20.01 -7.39
C LYS A 205 -3.54 18.98 -7.85
N PHE A 206 -4.18 18.25 -6.92
CA PHE A 206 -5.16 17.22 -7.20
C PHE A 206 -6.61 17.64 -6.79
N GLY A 207 -6.85 18.94 -6.66
CA GLY A 207 -8.17 19.48 -6.32
C GLY A 207 -9.31 18.96 -7.22
N PHE A 208 -8.99 18.61 -8.46
CA PHE A 208 -9.95 18.01 -9.41
C PHE A 208 -10.50 16.66 -8.94
N VAL A 209 -9.75 15.86 -8.17
CA VAL A 209 -10.25 14.61 -7.58
C VAL A 209 -11.33 14.90 -6.55
N TRP A 210 -11.10 15.90 -5.70
CA TRP A 210 -12.05 16.30 -4.68
C TRP A 210 -13.29 16.98 -5.28
N ASN A 211 -13.11 17.75 -6.36
CA ASN A 211 -14.19 18.36 -7.11
C ASN A 211 -15.11 17.32 -7.78
N ALA A 212 -14.56 16.17 -8.18
CA ALA A 212 -15.30 15.07 -8.81
C ALA A 212 -15.77 13.99 -7.80
N ARG A 213 -15.68 14.26 -6.49
CA ARG A 213 -15.88 13.25 -5.44
C ARG A 213 -17.21 12.52 -5.54
N GLU A 214 -18.28 13.25 -5.82
CA GLU A 214 -19.63 12.68 -5.96
C GLU A 214 -19.71 11.64 -7.10
N ILE A 215 -19.06 11.90 -8.22
CA ILE A 215 -18.99 10.97 -9.37
C ILE A 215 -18.12 9.77 -9.02
N ILE A 216 -16.95 10.02 -8.41
CA ILE A 216 -16.02 8.99 -8.00
C ILE A 216 -16.66 8.06 -6.96
N ASP A 217 -17.38 8.60 -5.98
CA ASP A 217 -18.02 7.80 -4.93
C ASP A 217 -19.17 6.96 -5.48
N ALA A 218 -19.92 7.47 -6.45
CA ALA A 218 -20.98 6.74 -7.10
C ALA A 218 -20.50 5.63 -8.05
N ALA A 219 -19.27 5.72 -8.58
CA ALA A 219 -18.72 4.70 -9.46
C ALA A 219 -18.47 3.38 -8.67
N PRO A 220 -18.80 2.20 -9.22
CA PRO A 220 -18.52 0.92 -8.57
C PRO A 220 -17.01 0.65 -8.42
N TYR A 221 -16.21 1.09 -9.35
CA TYR A 221 -14.75 1.09 -9.31
C TYR A 221 -14.18 2.14 -10.28
N VAL A 222 -12.90 2.46 -10.11
CA VAL A 222 -12.17 3.41 -10.95
C VAL A 222 -10.99 2.70 -11.60
N VAL A 223 -10.90 2.75 -12.94
CA VAL A 223 -9.75 2.23 -13.67
C VAL A 223 -8.74 3.35 -13.90
N LEU A 224 -7.51 3.14 -13.47
CA LEU A 224 -6.39 4.03 -13.69
C LEU A 224 -5.59 3.53 -14.89
N ALA A 225 -5.76 4.17 -16.04
CA ALA A 225 -5.07 3.86 -17.30
C ALA A 225 -4.09 4.99 -17.65
N THR A 226 -3.15 5.25 -16.75
CA THR A 226 -2.09 6.26 -16.89
C THR A 226 -0.95 5.74 -17.77
N ASP A 227 -0.07 6.65 -18.21
CA ASP A 227 1.13 6.29 -18.98
C ASP A 227 1.93 5.20 -18.25
N GLN A 228 2.55 4.29 -19.01
CA GLN A 228 3.30 3.17 -18.43
C GLN A 228 4.74 3.52 -18.06
N ASP A 229 5.05 4.82 -17.97
CA ASP A 229 6.35 5.34 -17.53
C ASP A 229 6.35 5.69 -16.03
N GLY A 230 7.51 6.10 -15.51
CA GLY A 230 7.66 6.43 -14.08
C GLY A 230 6.71 7.54 -13.58
N PRO A 231 6.58 8.67 -14.29
CA PRO A 231 5.58 9.69 -13.94
C PRO A 231 4.15 9.19 -13.96
N GLY A 232 3.74 8.41 -14.95
CA GLY A 232 2.40 7.83 -15.03
C GLY A 232 2.10 6.87 -13.89
N GLN A 233 3.08 6.06 -13.46
CA GLN A 233 2.95 5.21 -12.27
C GLN A 233 2.81 6.05 -10.99
N ALA A 234 3.56 7.15 -10.87
CA ALA A 234 3.42 8.07 -9.74
C ALA A 234 2.04 8.76 -9.74
N LEU A 235 1.49 9.10 -10.92
CA LEU A 235 0.13 9.62 -11.05
C LEU A 235 -0.91 8.61 -10.60
N ALA A 236 -0.79 7.34 -11.00
CA ALA A 236 -1.69 6.26 -10.58
C ALA A 236 -1.70 6.10 -9.05
N GLU A 237 -0.53 6.09 -8.40
CA GLU A 237 -0.43 6.02 -6.93
C GLU A 237 -1.06 7.24 -6.26
N GLU A 238 -0.82 8.45 -6.77
CA GLU A 238 -1.39 9.68 -6.22
C GLU A 238 -2.92 9.74 -6.36
N LEU A 239 -3.46 9.23 -7.47
CA LEU A 239 -4.91 9.09 -7.66
C LEU A 239 -5.49 8.03 -6.73
N ALA A 240 -4.87 6.84 -6.67
CA ALA A 240 -5.32 5.74 -5.83
C ALA A 240 -5.33 6.10 -4.33
N ARG A 241 -4.35 6.88 -3.85
CA ARG A 241 -4.30 7.37 -2.47
C ARG A 241 -5.47 8.30 -2.11
N ARG A 242 -5.99 9.07 -3.07
CA ARG A 242 -7.09 10.02 -2.87
C ARG A 242 -8.45 9.42 -3.10
N ILE A 243 -8.56 8.51 -4.05
CA ILE A 243 -9.80 7.81 -4.40
C ILE A 243 -10.11 6.73 -3.38
N GLY A 244 -9.07 5.99 -2.94
CA GLY A 244 -9.12 4.76 -2.16
C GLY A 244 -8.61 3.61 -3.01
N LYS A 245 -7.54 2.93 -2.57
CA LYS A 245 -6.91 1.82 -3.32
C LYS A 245 -7.87 0.67 -3.54
N GLU A 246 -8.76 0.44 -2.59
CA GLU A 246 -9.79 -0.61 -2.62
C GLU A 246 -10.82 -0.41 -3.74
N LYS A 247 -10.97 0.82 -4.21
CA LYS A 247 -11.89 1.20 -5.30
C LYS A 247 -11.20 1.26 -6.66
N CYS A 248 -9.88 1.26 -6.68
CA CYS A 248 -9.09 1.41 -7.89
C CYS A 248 -8.71 0.09 -8.53
N ARG A 249 -8.64 0.09 -9.86
CA ARG A 249 -8.01 -0.92 -10.69
C ARG A 249 -6.91 -0.28 -11.52
N LEU A 250 -5.84 -0.99 -11.78
CA LEU A 250 -4.69 -0.51 -12.56
C LEU A 250 -4.66 -1.22 -13.90
N ALA A 251 -4.78 -0.47 -14.99
CA ALA A 251 -4.57 -0.98 -16.33
C ALA A 251 -3.07 -1.07 -16.61
N LYS A 252 -2.60 -2.23 -17.05
CA LYS A 252 -1.23 -2.50 -17.45
C LYS A 252 -1.19 -2.89 -18.91
N PHE A 253 -0.34 -2.27 -19.68
CA PHE A 253 -0.23 -2.53 -21.12
C PHE A 253 1.19 -2.25 -21.61
N ALA A 254 1.52 -2.78 -22.80
CA ALA A 254 2.89 -2.77 -23.33
C ALA A 254 3.29 -1.43 -23.95
N TRP A 255 2.33 -0.63 -24.40
CA TRP A 255 2.56 0.69 -25.01
C TRP A 255 2.78 1.76 -23.96
N LYS A 256 3.32 2.90 -24.38
CA LYS A 256 3.56 4.01 -23.48
C LYS A 256 2.27 4.61 -22.94
N ASP A 257 1.32 4.91 -23.82
CA ASP A 257 0.02 5.49 -23.52
C ASP A 257 -1.08 4.84 -24.38
N LEU A 258 -2.36 5.19 -24.15
CA LEU A 258 -3.48 4.62 -24.91
C LEU A 258 -3.48 5.07 -26.38
N ASN A 259 -2.99 6.27 -26.66
CA ASN A 259 -2.91 6.74 -28.05
C ASN A 259 -1.83 5.98 -28.83
N ASP A 260 -0.71 5.64 -28.21
CA ASP A 260 0.30 4.78 -28.84
C ASP A 260 -0.24 3.36 -29.08
N ALA A 261 -1.03 2.81 -28.12
CA ALA A 261 -1.69 1.52 -28.31
C ALA A 261 -2.74 1.54 -29.44
N TRP A 262 -3.42 2.67 -29.62
CA TRP A 262 -4.40 2.86 -30.68
C TRP A 262 -3.78 2.95 -32.07
N LEU A 263 -2.63 3.63 -32.17
CA LEU A 263 -1.92 3.89 -33.43
C LEU A 263 -0.96 2.76 -33.83
N ASP A 264 -0.80 1.75 -32.98
CA ASP A 264 0.04 0.60 -33.30
C ASP A 264 -0.57 -0.20 -34.47
N ASP A 265 0.14 -0.18 -35.59
CA ASP A 265 -0.23 -0.81 -36.86
C ASP A 265 0.55 -2.12 -37.12
N ASP A 266 1.09 -2.75 -36.07
CA ASP A 266 1.79 -4.02 -36.18
C ASP A 266 0.87 -5.06 -36.85
N PRO A 267 1.21 -5.50 -38.08
CA PRO A 267 0.40 -6.44 -38.83
C PRO A 267 0.33 -7.86 -38.20
N THR A 268 1.16 -8.10 -37.17
CA THR A 268 1.17 -9.35 -36.40
C THR A 268 0.36 -9.23 -35.11
N ALA A 269 -0.24 -8.07 -34.83
CA ALA A 269 -1.06 -7.87 -33.65
C ALA A 269 -2.31 -8.78 -33.70
N GLU A 270 -2.58 -9.48 -32.61
CA GLU A 270 -3.71 -10.39 -32.50
C GLU A 270 -5.07 -9.68 -32.43
N LEU A 271 -5.08 -8.40 -32.06
CA LEU A 271 -6.30 -7.62 -31.81
C LEU A 271 -6.33 -6.34 -32.63
N GLU A 272 -7.50 -6.05 -33.19
CA GLU A 272 -7.79 -4.73 -33.78
C GLU A 272 -7.70 -3.62 -32.71
N PRO A 273 -7.39 -2.36 -33.10
CA PRO A 273 -7.21 -1.26 -32.14
C PRO A 273 -8.36 -1.07 -31.16
N VAL A 274 -9.61 -1.19 -31.61
CA VAL A 274 -10.81 -1.10 -30.75
C VAL A 274 -10.84 -2.21 -29.71
N GLU A 275 -10.62 -3.45 -30.14
CA GLU A 275 -10.61 -4.62 -29.25
C GLU A 275 -9.45 -4.55 -28.24
N ARG A 276 -8.29 -4.08 -28.72
CA ARG A 276 -7.09 -3.89 -27.91
C ARG A 276 -7.33 -2.91 -26.76
N LEU A 277 -7.90 -1.72 -27.04
CA LEU A 277 -8.19 -0.75 -26.02
C LEU A 277 -9.25 -1.21 -25.02
N ASN A 278 -10.32 -1.84 -25.51
CA ASN A 278 -11.33 -2.39 -24.61
C ASN A 278 -10.74 -3.45 -23.69
N LYS A 279 -9.91 -4.36 -24.25
CA LYS A 279 -9.22 -5.37 -23.45
C LYS A 279 -8.29 -4.79 -22.40
N ILE A 280 -7.54 -3.73 -22.69
CA ILE A 280 -6.71 -3.01 -21.71
C ILE A 280 -7.53 -2.54 -20.50
N ILE A 281 -8.74 -2.05 -20.74
CA ILE A 281 -9.62 -1.56 -19.67
C ILE A 281 -10.29 -2.72 -18.91
N GLU A 282 -10.73 -3.75 -19.63
CA GLU A 282 -11.38 -4.93 -19.04
C GLU A 282 -10.43 -5.77 -18.18
N ASP A 283 -9.19 -5.94 -18.65
CA ASP A 283 -8.14 -6.69 -17.95
C ASP A 283 -7.50 -5.90 -16.79
N ALA A 284 -7.99 -4.70 -16.48
CA ALA A 284 -7.45 -3.91 -15.36
C ALA A 284 -7.55 -4.65 -14.03
N GLU A 285 -6.41 -4.85 -13.38
CA GLU A 285 -6.28 -5.60 -12.13
C GLU A 285 -6.61 -4.72 -10.90
N PRO A 286 -7.13 -5.28 -9.80
CA PRO A 286 -7.29 -4.55 -8.54
C PRO A 286 -5.98 -3.86 -8.13
N TYR A 287 -6.10 -2.61 -7.65
CA TYR A 287 -4.91 -1.86 -7.22
C TYR A 287 -4.24 -2.55 -6.03
N PRO A 288 -2.90 -2.76 -6.06
CA PRO A 288 -2.21 -3.47 -4.98
C PRO A 288 -2.37 -2.77 -3.62
N ILE A 289 -2.86 -3.50 -2.62
CA ILE A 289 -2.95 -3.04 -1.23
C ILE A 289 -1.89 -3.76 -0.42
N ASN A 290 -1.01 -3.01 0.25
CA ASN A 290 0.02 -3.60 1.09
C ASN A 290 -0.58 -4.53 2.16
N GLY A 291 -0.10 -5.77 2.19
CA GLY A 291 -0.55 -6.79 3.15
C GLY A 291 -1.81 -7.55 2.74
N ILE A 292 -2.40 -7.26 1.57
CA ILE A 292 -3.51 -8.01 0.99
C ILE A 292 -3.08 -8.51 -0.38
N SER A 293 -3.19 -9.81 -0.62
CA SER A 293 -2.86 -10.44 -1.91
C SER A 293 -3.92 -11.47 -2.26
N GLU A 294 -4.27 -11.55 -3.51
CA GLU A 294 -5.13 -12.63 -4.01
C GLU A 294 -4.37 -13.95 -4.08
N ALA A 295 -5.08 -15.08 -4.07
CA ALA A 295 -4.47 -16.41 -4.17
C ALA A 295 -3.63 -16.60 -5.44
N THR A 296 -4.00 -15.94 -6.53
CA THR A 296 -3.28 -15.95 -7.82
C THR A 296 -1.84 -15.45 -7.70
N ALA A 297 -1.57 -14.51 -6.80
CA ALA A 297 -0.22 -14.02 -6.52
C ALA A 297 0.74 -15.10 -5.96
N TYR A 298 0.19 -16.22 -5.52
CA TYR A 298 0.94 -17.36 -4.97
C TYR A 298 0.96 -18.57 -5.90
N ALA A 299 0.45 -18.46 -7.13
CA ALA A 299 0.31 -19.59 -8.08
C ALA A 299 1.63 -20.35 -8.29
N ASP A 300 2.74 -19.63 -8.55
CA ASP A 300 4.06 -20.24 -8.75
C ASP A 300 4.54 -20.97 -7.50
N LYS A 301 4.32 -20.38 -6.32
CA LYS A 301 4.68 -21.02 -5.05
C LYS A 301 3.84 -22.28 -4.79
N ILE A 302 2.56 -22.24 -5.17
CA ILE A 302 1.66 -23.40 -5.04
C ILE A 302 2.10 -24.51 -6.00
N ASN A 303 2.46 -24.18 -7.24
CA ASN A 303 2.99 -25.14 -8.21
C ASN A 303 4.32 -25.74 -7.75
N ASP A 304 5.19 -24.94 -7.16
CA ASP A 304 6.42 -25.42 -6.54
C ASP A 304 6.15 -26.38 -5.37
N LEU A 305 5.22 -26.03 -4.49
CA LEU A 305 4.81 -26.90 -3.39
C LEU A 305 4.17 -28.19 -3.89
N TYR A 306 3.38 -28.14 -4.95
CA TYR A 306 2.76 -29.32 -5.56
C TYR A 306 3.82 -30.27 -6.16
N SER A 307 4.82 -29.71 -6.84
CA SER A 307 5.85 -30.49 -7.55
C SER A 307 6.97 -31.01 -6.63
N LYS A 308 7.38 -30.21 -5.63
CA LYS A 308 8.53 -30.50 -4.74
C LYS A 308 8.10 -30.98 -3.34
N GLY A 309 6.82 -30.79 -2.98
CA GLY A 309 6.32 -31.03 -1.63
C GLY A 309 6.82 -29.98 -0.63
N THR A 310 6.34 -30.07 0.59
CA THR A 310 6.96 -29.37 1.72
C THR A 310 8.23 -30.14 2.07
N GLY A 311 9.41 -29.51 1.91
CA GLY A 311 10.68 -30.12 2.28
C GLY A 311 10.61 -30.73 3.69
N LYS A 312 11.27 -31.87 3.91
CA LYS A 312 11.43 -32.41 5.26
C LYS A 312 12.21 -31.41 6.10
N GLY A 313 11.71 -31.10 7.28
CA GLY A 313 12.45 -30.33 8.27
C GLY A 313 13.72 -31.05 8.76
N PHE A 314 14.43 -30.38 9.64
CA PHE A 314 15.62 -30.97 10.28
C PHE A 314 15.21 -31.98 11.34
N SER A 315 15.97 -33.08 11.46
CA SER A 315 15.73 -34.10 12.48
C SER A 315 15.86 -33.52 13.89
N THR A 316 14.98 -33.94 14.77
CA THR A 316 15.05 -33.62 16.20
C THR A 316 16.18 -34.42 16.92
N GLY A 317 16.76 -35.40 16.26
CA GLY A 317 17.64 -36.38 16.85
C GLY A 317 16.91 -37.52 17.58
N TYR A 318 15.57 -37.50 17.54
CA TYR A 318 14.71 -38.54 18.10
C TYR A 318 13.90 -39.22 16.99
N PRO A 319 14.26 -40.42 16.52
CA PRO A 319 13.58 -41.06 15.39
C PRO A 319 12.07 -41.25 15.58
N SER A 320 11.62 -41.45 16.81
CA SER A 320 10.19 -41.57 17.12
C SER A 320 9.44 -40.26 16.93
N ILE A 321 10.09 -39.12 17.17
CA ILE A 321 9.51 -37.78 16.98
C ILE A 321 9.58 -37.39 15.50
N ASP A 322 10.69 -37.68 14.82
CA ASP A 322 10.93 -37.33 13.43
C ASP A 322 9.91 -37.91 12.45
N ASN A 323 9.25 -38.99 12.83
CA ASN A 323 8.14 -39.56 12.07
C ASN A 323 6.86 -38.71 12.12
N LEU A 324 6.74 -37.85 13.13
CA LEU A 324 5.54 -37.04 13.40
C LEU A 324 5.82 -35.53 13.23
N HIS A 325 7.02 -35.12 13.61
CA HIS A 325 7.42 -33.71 13.63
C HIS A 325 8.91 -33.54 13.39
N THR A 326 9.26 -32.56 12.55
CA THR A 326 10.64 -32.15 12.27
C THR A 326 10.76 -30.64 12.44
N ILE A 327 11.93 -30.12 12.70
CA ILE A 327 12.15 -28.69 12.94
C ILE A 327 12.38 -27.96 11.62
N ALA A 328 11.57 -26.97 11.30
CA ALA A 328 11.76 -26.14 10.12
C ALA A 328 12.03 -24.68 10.50
N PRO A 329 12.98 -23.99 9.80
CA PRO A 329 13.19 -22.56 10.01
C PRO A 329 11.92 -21.76 9.74
N GLY A 330 11.71 -20.69 10.53
CA GLY A 330 10.54 -19.82 10.40
C GLY A 330 9.28 -20.37 11.07
N GLN A 331 9.34 -21.49 11.76
CA GLN A 331 8.26 -22.04 12.55
C GLN A 331 8.46 -21.79 14.04
N MET A 332 7.36 -21.54 14.74
CA MET A 332 7.33 -21.46 16.19
C MET A 332 6.87 -22.81 16.75
N THR A 333 7.62 -23.36 17.69
CA THR A 333 7.26 -24.58 18.42
C THR A 333 7.05 -24.23 19.90
N VAL A 334 5.91 -24.65 20.47
CA VAL A 334 5.60 -24.47 21.88
C VAL A 334 5.70 -25.84 22.57
N VAL A 335 6.58 -25.91 23.58
CA VAL A 335 6.71 -27.09 24.42
C VAL A 335 6.03 -26.81 25.76
N THR A 336 5.00 -27.57 26.09
CA THR A 336 4.21 -27.40 27.31
C THR A 336 4.16 -28.71 28.12
N GLY A 337 3.87 -28.60 29.41
CA GLY A 337 3.75 -29.73 30.31
C GLY A 337 3.84 -29.30 31.77
N TYR A 338 3.63 -30.25 32.68
CA TYR A 338 3.69 -30.01 34.12
C TYR A 338 5.09 -29.57 34.59
N PRO A 339 5.18 -28.82 35.72
CA PRO A 339 6.48 -28.54 36.33
C PRO A 339 7.29 -29.82 36.56
N SER A 340 8.59 -29.74 36.41
CA SER A 340 9.53 -30.87 36.58
C SER A 340 9.31 -32.08 35.65
N SER A 341 8.59 -31.92 34.53
CA SER A 341 8.37 -32.98 33.53
C SER A 341 9.55 -33.15 32.53
N GLY A 342 10.61 -32.35 32.65
CA GLY A 342 11.80 -32.40 31.79
C GLY A 342 11.71 -31.59 30.51
N LYS A 343 10.78 -30.59 30.42
CA LYS A 343 10.61 -29.74 29.22
C LYS A 343 11.91 -29.04 28.79
N SER A 344 12.54 -28.32 29.72
CA SER A 344 13.78 -27.58 29.45
C SER A 344 14.90 -28.52 29.01
N ASN A 345 15.05 -29.65 29.71
CA ASN A 345 16.05 -30.67 29.34
C ASN A 345 15.79 -31.26 27.93
N PHE A 346 14.52 -31.48 27.56
CA PHE A 346 14.16 -31.91 26.21
C PHE A 346 14.49 -30.84 25.15
N VAL A 347 14.20 -29.56 25.41
CA VAL A 347 14.52 -28.46 24.52
C VAL A 347 16.04 -28.27 24.38
N ASP A 348 16.78 -28.37 25.48
CA ASP A 348 18.23 -28.27 25.49
C ASP A 348 18.87 -29.42 24.66
N GLN A 349 18.42 -30.66 24.84
CA GLN A 349 18.90 -31.78 24.03
C GLN A 349 18.52 -31.60 22.54
N LEU A 350 17.34 -31.07 22.22
CA LEU A 350 16.95 -30.78 20.86
C LEU A 350 17.89 -29.72 20.23
N MET A 351 18.20 -28.64 20.96
CA MET A 351 19.18 -27.64 20.51
C MET A 351 20.57 -28.24 20.29
N VAL A 352 21.04 -29.05 21.21
CA VAL A 352 22.36 -29.76 21.08
C VAL A 352 22.37 -30.68 19.86
N ASN A 353 21.30 -31.44 19.61
CA ASN A 353 21.20 -32.29 18.43
C ASN A 353 21.25 -31.47 17.13
N LEU A 354 20.44 -30.37 17.02
CA LEU A 354 20.44 -29.53 15.85
C LEU A 354 21.76 -28.78 15.64
N ALA A 355 22.43 -28.36 16.70
CA ALA A 355 23.76 -27.74 16.64
C ALA A 355 24.80 -28.72 16.15
N ARG A 356 24.84 -29.95 16.73
CA ARG A 356 25.79 -30.97 16.38
C ARG A 356 25.61 -31.52 14.96
N ASP A 357 24.39 -31.79 14.56
CA ASP A 357 24.09 -32.50 13.32
C ASP A 357 23.92 -31.57 12.11
N ASN A 358 23.62 -30.28 12.35
CA ASN A 358 23.27 -29.30 11.30
C ASN A 358 23.95 -27.94 11.45
N ASP A 359 24.90 -27.79 12.36
CA ASP A 359 25.62 -26.52 12.65
C ASP A 359 24.69 -25.36 12.96
N TRP A 360 23.55 -25.62 13.64
CA TRP A 360 22.65 -24.57 14.06
C TRP A 360 23.21 -23.80 15.24
N LYS A 361 22.99 -22.51 15.24
CA LYS A 361 23.29 -21.62 16.36
C LYS A 361 22.00 -21.14 17.02
N PHE A 362 22.04 -21.06 18.33
CA PHE A 362 20.88 -20.70 19.15
C PHE A 362 21.13 -19.46 19.99
N ALA A 363 20.10 -18.62 20.14
CA ALA A 363 20.03 -17.62 21.19
C ALA A 363 19.08 -18.14 22.27
N ILE A 364 19.52 -18.14 23.50
CA ILE A 364 18.77 -18.63 24.66
C ILE A 364 18.45 -17.46 25.57
N CYS A 365 17.17 -17.28 25.87
CA CYS A 365 16.65 -16.37 26.88
C CYS A 365 16.05 -17.23 28.00
N SER A 366 16.85 -17.54 29.05
CA SER A 366 16.40 -18.33 30.18
C SER A 366 16.18 -17.44 31.39
N PHE A 367 15.03 -17.61 32.04
CA PHE A 367 14.65 -16.94 33.29
C PHE A 367 14.80 -17.85 34.51
N GLU A 368 14.92 -19.17 34.31
CA GLU A 368 15.01 -20.15 35.40
C GLU A 368 16.45 -20.53 35.72
N ASN A 369 17.31 -20.61 34.69
CA ASN A 369 18.68 -21.08 34.86
C ASN A 369 19.69 -19.92 34.73
N GLN A 370 20.64 -19.86 35.67
CA GLN A 370 21.78 -18.96 35.51
C GLN A 370 22.66 -19.44 34.32
N PRO A 371 23.23 -18.53 33.53
CA PRO A 371 23.97 -18.88 32.31
C PRO A 371 25.07 -19.91 32.55
N GLU A 372 25.85 -19.81 33.63
CA GLU A 372 26.94 -20.73 33.95
C GLU A 372 26.43 -22.14 34.21
N VAL A 373 25.30 -22.31 34.89
CA VAL A 373 24.67 -23.62 35.14
C VAL A 373 24.14 -24.20 33.85
N HIS A 374 23.50 -23.41 33.03
CA HIS A 374 22.96 -23.82 31.74
C HIS A 374 24.07 -24.23 30.78
N ILE A 375 25.20 -23.50 30.73
CA ILE A 375 26.38 -23.85 29.93
C ILE A 375 26.91 -25.22 30.32
N THR A 376 27.10 -25.50 31.65
CA THR A 376 27.57 -26.83 32.08
C THR A 376 26.60 -27.92 31.70
N HIS A 377 25.31 -27.69 31.77
CA HIS A 377 24.29 -28.66 31.32
C HIS A 377 24.37 -28.93 29.82
N LEU A 378 24.50 -27.91 28.97
CA LEU A 378 24.72 -28.13 27.52
C LEU A 378 26.02 -28.90 27.22
N MET A 379 27.10 -28.67 27.99
CA MET A 379 28.33 -29.45 27.87
C MET A 379 28.10 -30.92 28.21
N GLU A 380 27.36 -31.24 29.27
CA GLU A 380 26.96 -32.59 29.65
C GLU A 380 26.16 -33.30 28.56
N LEU A 381 25.16 -32.59 28.00
CA LEU A 381 24.33 -33.11 26.90
C LEU A 381 25.14 -33.37 25.62
N TYR A 382 26.13 -32.52 25.34
CA TYR A 382 27.01 -32.68 24.17
C TYR A 382 27.99 -33.85 24.32
N THR A 383 28.60 -33.97 25.51
CA THR A 383 29.65 -34.97 25.76
C THR A 383 29.14 -36.32 26.28
N PHE A 384 27.91 -36.35 26.78
CA PHE A 384 27.33 -37.48 27.53
C PHE A 384 28.14 -37.83 28.77
N GLN A 385 28.87 -36.88 29.37
CA GLN A 385 29.67 -37.02 30.57
C GLN A 385 29.26 -35.95 31.59
N SER A 386 29.41 -36.27 32.90
CA SER A 386 29.12 -35.30 33.95
C SER A 386 30.19 -34.23 34.05
N PHE A 387 29.77 -32.99 34.27
CA PHE A 387 30.68 -31.89 34.58
C PHE A 387 31.18 -31.95 36.04
N TYR A 388 30.26 -32.34 36.92
CA TYR A 388 30.52 -32.39 38.37
C TYR A 388 31.25 -33.64 38.83
N GLU A 389 31.75 -33.62 40.07
CA GLU A 389 32.49 -34.76 40.63
C GLU A 389 31.66 -36.05 40.64
N GLY A 390 32.27 -37.14 40.18
CA GLY A 390 31.61 -38.41 40.07
C GLY A 390 32.38 -39.37 39.17
N ARG A 391 31.83 -40.60 39.03
CA ARG A 391 32.50 -41.70 38.31
C ARG A 391 32.67 -41.38 36.81
N ASP A 392 31.73 -40.63 36.24
CA ASP A 392 31.67 -40.35 34.81
C ASP A 392 32.02 -38.89 34.52
N ARG A 393 32.83 -38.24 35.38
CA ARG A 393 33.25 -36.86 35.19
C ARG A 393 34.11 -36.70 33.95
N MET A 394 33.79 -35.72 33.12
CA MET A 394 34.60 -35.37 31.95
C MET A 394 36.01 -34.91 32.36
N SER A 395 37.01 -35.25 31.58
CA SER A 395 38.39 -34.74 31.81
C SER A 395 38.45 -33.23 31.55
N LYS A 396 39.52 -32.60 32.06
CA LYS A 396 39.71 -31.14 31.84
C LYS A 396 39.76 -30.81 30.33
N GLN A 397 40.44 -31.65 29.54
CA GLN A 397 40.52 -31.46 28.09
C GLN A 397 39.12 -31.53 27.42
N VAL A 398 38.34 -32.55 27.77
CA VAL A 398 36.97 -32.70 27.26
C VAL A 398 36.08 -31.50 27.67
N SER A 399 36.27 -31.04 28.90
CA SER A 399 35.54 -29.84 29.40
C SER A 399 35.90 -28.60 28.59
N ASP A 400 37.18 -28.36 28.30
CA ASP A 400 37.63 -27.19 27.54
C ASP A 400 37.15 -27.24 26.08
N ASP A 401 37.17 -28.41 25.45
CA ASP A 401 36.67 -28.62 24.09
C ASP A 401 35.16 -28.46 24.03
N ALA A 402 34.41 -28.98 25.01
CA ALA A 402 32.95 -28.83 25.10
C ALA A 402 32.56 -27.37 25.34
N PHE A 403 33.29 -26.66 26.20
CA PHE A 403 33.03 -25.21 26.42
C PHE A 403 33.24 -24.41 25.13
N LYS A 404 34.33 -24.70 24.39
CA LYS A 404 34.56 -24.07 23.08
C LYS A 404 33.42 -24.31 22.11
N TRP A 405 32.95 -25.56 22.01
CA TRP A 405 31.83 -25.94 21.15
C TRP A 405 30.55 -25.22 21.56
N VAL A 406 30.22 -25.16 22.87
CA VAL A 406 29.05 -24.39 23.36
C VAL A 406 29.17 -22.91 22.99
N ASN A 407 30.34 -22.29 23.16
CA ASN A 407 30.59 -20.91 22.80
C ASN A 407 30.42 -20.61 21.30
N GLU A 408 30.66 -21.59 20.43
CA GLU A 408 30.49 -21.47 18.98
C GLU A 408 29.02 -21.54 18.56
N HIS A 409 28.16 -22.27 19.31
CA HIS A 409 26.78 -22.57 18.91
C HIS A 409 25.71 -21.88 19.75
N PHE A 410 26.02 -21.40 20.94
CA PHE A 410 25.02 -20.85 21.85
C PHE A 410 25.36 -19.43 22.30
N LEU A 411 24.36 -18.58 22.30
CA LEU A 411 24.38 -17.22 22.83
C LEU A 411 23.34 -17.10 23.92
N PHE A 412 23.70 -16.44 24.99
CA PHE A 412 22.79 -16.18 26.11
C PHE A 412 22.32 -14.72 26.07
N ILE A 413 21.01 -14.53 26.02
CA ILE A 413 20.37 -13.22 26.15
C ILE A 413 20.22 -12.94 27.64
N ASP A 414 20.93 -11.94 28.12
CA ASP A 414 20.89 -11.55 29.55
C ASP A 414 19.51 -11.02 29.92
N THR A 415 18.90 -11.60 30.94
CA THR A 415 17.59 -11.25 31.51
C THR A 415 17.74 -10.39 32.78
N ASN A 416 18.95 -10.22 33.32
CA ASN A 416 19.26 -9.50 34.56
C ASN A 416 19.79 -8.08 34.32
N GLY A 417 19.75 -7.56 33.10
CA GLY A 417 20.21 -6.22 32.74
C GLY A 417 19.30 -5.10 33.25
N GLU A 418 19.75 -3.84 33.15
CA GLU A 418 18.97 -2.66 33.51
C GLU A 418 17.72 -2.43 32.66
N GLU A 419 17.63 -3.06 31.49
CA GLU A 419 16.46 -2.98 30.60
C GLU A 419 15.46 -4.08 30.90
N PRO A 420 14.14 -3.74 30.90
CA PRO A 420 13.08 -4.75 31.11
C PRO A 420 13.13 -5.85 30.07
N SER A 421 12.91 -7.10 30.51
CA SER A 421 12.88 -8.28 29.65
C SER A 421 11.53 -8.41 28.92
N THR A 422 11.18 -7.39 28.13
CA THR A 422 9.99 -7.42 27.28
C THR A 422 10.23 -8.27 26.02
N LEU A 423 9.17 -8.77 25.42
CA LEU A 423 9.26 -9.53 24.16
C LEU A 423 10.00 -8.73 23.06
N ASP A 424 9.72 -7.42 22.93
CA ASP A 424 10.37 -6.56 21.94
C ASP A 424 11.89 -6.41 22.20
N SER A 425 12.32 -6.31 23.47
CA SER A 425 13.72 -6.23 23.81
C SER A 425 14.44 -7.54 23.52
N ILE A 426 13.83 -8.68 23.84
CA ILE A 426 14.36 -10.02 23.53
C ILE A 426 14.47 -10.23 22.01
N LEU A 427 13.43 -9.90 21.25
CA LEU A 427 13.44 -10.01 19.78
C LEU A 427 14.46 -9.07 19.14
N THR A 428 14.70 -7.89 19.68
CA THR A 428 15.72 -6.95 19.20
C THR A 428 17.12 -7.53 19.38
N ARG A 429 17.42 -8.11 20.55
CA ARG A 429 18.68 -8.80 20.84
C ARG A 429 18.85 -10.04 19.98
N ALA A 430 17.78 -10.83 19.81
CA ALA A 430 17.78 -12.00 18.93
C ALA A 430 18.06 -11.62 17.46
N ARG A 431 17.47 -10.53 16.93
CA ARG A 431 17.78 -10.03 15.58
C ARG A 431 19.25 -9.62 15.43
N ALA A 432 19.83 -9.03 16.46
CA ALA A 432 21.27 -8.72 16.46
C ALA A 432 22.12 -10.00 16.45
N ALA A 433 21.75 -11.03 17.21
CA ALA A 433 22.40 -12.34 17.22
C ALA A 433 22.33 -13.03 15.85
N VAL A 434 21.18 -12.98 15.17
CA VAL A 434 21.03 -13.49 13.81
C VAL A 434 22.00 -12.80 12.85
N LYS A 435 22.04 -11.45 12.86
CA LYS A 435 22.92 -10.68 11.95
C LYS A 435 24.41 -10.87 12.24
N ARG A 436 24.79 -11.00 13.52
CA ARG A 436 26.20 -11.06 13.95
C ARG A 436 26.79 -12.45 13.86
N MET A 437 26.02 -13.48 14.22
CA MET A 437 26.53 -14.85 14.41
C MET A 437 25.80 -15.91 13.60
N GLY A 438 24.74 -15.53 12.85
CA GLY A 438 23.97 -16.49 12.05
C GLY A 438 23.07 -17.41 12.89
N VAL A 439 22.57 -16.93 14.04
CA VAL A 439 21.62 -17.67 14.87
C VAL A 439 20.40 -18.08 14.07
N ARG A 440 19.98 -19.34 14.20
CA ARG A 440 18.82 -19.94 13.51
C ARG A 440 17.65 -20.24 14.43
N GLY A 441 17.90 -20.44 15.73
CA GLY A 441 16.87 -20.72 16.71
C GLY A 441 16.93 -19.73 17.89
N LEU A 442 15.76 -19.28 18.34
CA LEU A 442 15.58 -18.54 19.59
C LEU A 442 14.76 -19.41 20.54
N VAL A 443 15.28 -19.61 21.76
CA VAL A 443 14.56 -20.30 22.83
C VAL A 443 14.27 -19.30 23.93
N ILE A 444 13.03 -19.28 24.42
CA ILE A 444 12.57 -18.49 25.57
C ILE A 444 12.02 -19.46 26.60
N ASP A 445 12.63 -19.56 27.75
CA ASP A 445 12.29 -20.53 28.79
C ASP A 445 12.32 -19.92 30.20
N PRO A 446 11.12 -19.79 30.82
CA PRO A 446 9.79 -19.94 30.24
C PRO A 446 9.21 -18.59 29.76
N TYR A 447 8.23 -18.66 28.84
CA TYR A 447 7.58 -17.49 28.23
C TYR A 447 6.81 -16.62 29.23
N ASN A 448 6.25 -17.21 30.29
CA ASN A 448 5.42 -16.52 31.28
C ASN A 448 6.20 -15.54 32.20
N TYR A 449 7.53 -15.51 32.13
CA TYR A 449 8.36 -14.54 32.85
C TYR A 449 8.66 -13.26 32.03
N ILE A 450 8.17 -13.17 30.80
CA ILE A 450 8.35 -11.97 29.97
C ILE A 450 7.51 -10.83 30.54
N GLU A 451 8.14 -9.66 30.75
CA GLU A 451 7.46 -8.46 31.20
C GLU A 451 6.52 -7.89 30.12
N MET A 452 5.24 -7.70 30.46
CA MET A 452 4.25 -7.11 29.58
C MET A 452 4.16 -5.59 29.83
N PRO A 453 4.36 -4.73 28.83
CA PRO A 453 4.27 -3.28 28.99
C PRO A 453 2.88 -2.86 29.51
N GLY A 454 2.83 -2.22 30.68
CA GLY A 454 1.62 -1.60 31.22
C GLY A 454 0.65 -2.51 31.99
N SER A 455 1.09 -3.67 32.44
CA SER A 455 0.22 -4.56 33.19
C SER A 455 0.38 -4.50 34.71
N ASP A 456 -0.55 -3.79 35.35
CA ASP A 456 -1.16 -4.23 36.63
C ASP A 456 -2.18 -5.37 36.37
N LYS A 457 -2.06 -6.11 35.27
CA LYS A 457 -3.06 -7.07 34.77
C LYS A 457 -2.52 -8.48 34.86
N THR A 458 -3.35 -9.37 35.41
CA THR A 458 -3.15 -10.82 35.37
C THR A 458 -2.96 -11.33 33.96
N GLU A 459 -2.10 -12.34 33.74
CA GLU A 459 -1.75 -13.00 32.49
C GLU A 459 -2.92 -13.21 31.50
N THR A 460 -4.09 -13.56 32.03
CA THR A 460 -5.31 -13.83 31.25
C THR A 460 -5.83 -12.62 30.47
N ASN A 461 -5.50 -11.39 30.88
CA ASN A 461 -5.95 -10.14 30.23
C ASN A 461 -4.94 -9.57 29.22
N ALA A 462 -3.76 -10.15 29.10
CA ALA A 462 -2.72 -9.72 28.17
C ALA A 462 -2.73 -10.51 26.85
N ILE A 463 -3.42 -11.67 26.84
CA ILE A 463 -3.50 -12.59 25.70
C ILE A 463 -4.86 -12.50 24.98
N SER A 464 -5.84 -11.80 25.54
CA SER A 464 -7.12 -11.48 24.93
C SER A 464 -7.06 -10.06 24.29
#